data_b845fdb27483b75cae36ed0c1fbd557c
#
_entry.id   b845fdb27483b75cae36ed0c1fbd557c
#
_cell.length_a   1.000
_cell.length_b   1.000
_cell.length_c   1.000
_cell.angle_alpha   90.00
_cell.angle_beta   90.00
_cell.angle_gamma   90.00
#
_symmetry.space_group_name_H-M   'P 1'
#
loop_
_entity.id
_entity.type
_entity.pdbx_description
1 polymer ?
#
loop_
_entity_poly.entity_id
_entity_poly.type
_entity_poly.pdbx_seq_one_letter_code
_entity_poly.pdbx_strand_id
1 'polypeptide(L)'
;MFIYIAIKCNRKDIPEQDIFMKRRIIRHIRHTGVTKVIARHQPSGPKLLNNEILSKFNSSLLGLGDINTPCQEKEAIAAVFDLSGFTTFCNQVDAYLAIPAYLNGFFDWFFSSIIYGLTDEDGDRTYFWAELPILVKFLGDGLLVVWNAHRMKEDQICRLTATLYNICYAYRQDFYPQINMFVNKPPSVLRCGMARGKVFSVGNSNDYIGHCINNASRLSNLNPLTFCFPHRGFQVQEYMPSEYAPLFVPKYVSIRGIDDNELIWVVKEEFDNLSEKNRMQFRSVESVMVSAAAA
;
A
#
# COMPACT_ATOMS: atom_id res chain seq x y z
N MET A 1 -8.06 0.84 28.48
CA MET A 1 -8.11 -0.64 28.40
C MET A 1 -7.61 -0.99 27.02
N PHE A 2 -6.31 -1.31 26.90
CA PHE A 2 -5.67 -1.61 25.61
C PHE A 2 -5.98 -3.07 25.28
N ILE A 3 -6.72 -3.28 24.20
CA ILE A 3 -7.01 -4.62 23.69
C ILE A 3 -5.77 -5.10 22.91
N TYR A 4 -5.06 -6.05 23.48
CA TYR A 4 -3.98 -6.76 22.79
C TYR A 4 -4.60 -7.74 21.79
N ILE A 5 -4.59 -7.39 20.50
CA ILE A 5 -4.84 -8.37 19.45
C ILE A 5 -3.52 -9.13 19.25
N ALA A 6 -3.42 -10.30 19.87
CA ALA A 6 -2.33 -11.21 19.61
C ALA A 6 -2.61 -11.92 18.28
N ILE A 7 -1.87 -11.57 17.24
CA ILE A 7 -1.88 -12.29 15.97
C ILE A 7 -1.37 -13.70 16.25
N LYS A 8 -2.26 -14.68 16.24
CA LYS A 8 -1.89 -16.09 16.22
C LYS A 8 -1.53 -16.48 14.79
N CYS A 9 -0.30 -16.22 14.38
CA CYS A 9 0.30 -17.06 13.35
C CYS A 9 0.34 -18.49 13.85
N ASN A 10 0.09 -19.44 12.97
CA ASN A 10 -0.05 -20.86 13.27
C ASN A 10 1.11 -21.37 14.16
N ARG A 11 0.82 -21.64 15.43
CA ARG A 11 1.77 -21.81 16.55
C ARG A 11 2.47 -23.16 16.55
N LYS A 12 2.81 -23.74 15.42
CA LYS A 12 3.54 -25.03 15.50
C LYS A 12 5.05 -24.90 15.32
N ASP A 13 5.56 -23.77 14.78
CA ASP A 13 6.99 -23.71 14.43
C ASP A 13 7.71 -22.37 14.73
N ILE A 14 7.20 -21.55 15.63
CA ILE A 14 7.91 -20.29 15.98
C ILE A 14 8.41 -20.38 17.42
N PRO A 15 9.74 -20.32 17.68
CA PRO A 15 10.32 -20.31 19.03
C PRO A 15 9.80 -19.11 19.85
N GLU A 16 9.60 -19.32 21.14
CA GLU A 16 9.11 -18.27 22.08
C GLU A 16 10.00 -17.00 22.11
N GLN A 17 11.27 -17.13 21.77
CA GLN A 17 12.22 -16.03 21.63
C GLN A 17 11.85 -15.05 20.51
N ASP A 18 11.30 -15.50 19.41
CA ASP A 18 10.85 -14.68 18.28
C ASP A 18 9.74 -13.70 18.66
N ILE A 19 8.83 -14.11 19.55
CA ILE A 19 7.73 -13.26 20.01
C ILE A 19 8.25 -12.10 20.87
N PHE A 20 9.34 -12.33 21.64
CA PHE A 20 9.93 -11.32 22.52
C PHE A 20 10.73 -10.26 21.74
N MET A 21 11.49 -10.66 20.72
CA MET A 21 12.21 -9.76 19.82
C MET A 21 11.26 -8.94 18.97
N LYS A 22 10.22 -9.56 18.42
CA LYS A 22 9.14 -8.88 17.72
C LYS A 22 8.51 -7.75 18.56
N ARG A 23 8.27 -7.98 19.85
CA ARG A 23 7.79 -6.95 20.79
C ARG A 23 8.81 -5.83 21.05
N ARG A 24 10.10 -6.11 20.96
CA ARG A 24 11.17 -5.14 21.23
C ARG A 24 11.36 -4.14 20.08
N ILE A 25 11.27 -4.61 18.82
CA ILE A 25 11.32 -3.77 17.62
C ILE A 25 10.13 -2.80 17.60
N ILE A 26 8.92 -3.28 17.86
CA ILE A 26 7.71 -2.44 17.94
C ILE A 26 7.85 -1.36 19.04
N ARG A 27 8.45 -1.69 20.20
CA ARG A 27 8.71 -0.70 21.25
C ARG A 27 9.76 0.33 20.84
N HIS A 28 10.80 -0.07 20.11
CA HIS A 28 11.86 0.84 19.68
C HIS A 28 11.35 1.84 18.62
N ILE A 29 10.54 1.37 17.68
CA ILE A 29 9.90 2.24 16.67
C ILE A 29 8.90 3.20 17.32
N ARG A 30 8.16 2.80 18.34
CA ARG A 30 7.29 3.70 19.12
C ARG A 30 8.05 4.83 19.83
N HIS A 31 9.33 4.66 20.13
CA HIS A 31 10.13 5.69 20.79
C HIS A 31 10.96 6.58 19.86
N THR A 32 11.25 6.13 18.65
CA THR A 32 12.20 6.84 17.76
C THR A 32 11.59 7.52 16.53
N GLY A 33 10.34 7.29 16.20
CA GLY A 33 9.81 7.67 14.88
C GLY A 33 8.59 8.56 14.82
N VAL A 34 7.86 8.76 15.90
CA VAL A 34 6.77 9.71 15.90
C VAL A 34 7.32 11.05 16.39
N THR A 35 7.85 11.83 15.46
CA THR A 35 7.88 13.28 15.66
C THR A 35 6.43 13.66 16.01
N LYS A 36 6.15 13.92 17.29
CA LYS A 36 4.93 14.58 17.71
C LYS A 36 4.83 15.82 16.84
N VAL A 37 4.03 15.76 15.79
CA VAL A 37 3.42 16.96 15.25
C VAL A 37 2.53 17.44 16.37
N ILE A 38 3.12 18.22 17.27
CA ILE A 38 2.37 19.00 18.23
C ILE A 38 1.56 19.92 17.33
N ALA A 39 0.33 19.53 17.05
CA ALA A 39 -0.65 20.47 16.56
C ALA A 39 -0.69 21.57 17.61
N ARG A 40 0.07 22.63 17.38
CA ARG A 40 -0.06 23.85 18.19
C ARG A 40 -1.51 24.24 18.02
N HIS A 41 -2.28 24.10 19.07
CA HIS A 41 -3.61 24.66 19.19
C HIS A 41 -3.45 26.15 18.93
N GLN A 42 -3.70 26.56 17.69
CA GLN A 42 -3.80 27.98 17.38
C GLN A 42 -5.13 28.46 17.93
N PRO A 43 -5.15 29.60 18.61
CA PRO A 43 -6.40 30.15 19.13
C PRO A 43 -7.40 30.27 17.98
N SER A 44 -8.64 29.84 18.24
CA SER A 44 -9.78 29.88 17.32
C SER A 44 -10.19 31.32 17.07
N GLY A 45 -9.49 32.00 16.17
CA GLY A 45 -9.83 33.34 15.71
C GLY A 45 -9.43 33.53 14.25
N PRO A 46 -10.04 34.48 13.52
CA PRO A 46 -9.65 34.76 12.16
C PRO A 46 -8.17 35.17 12.14
N LYS A 47 -7.36 34.52 11.29
CA LYS A 47 -5.99 34.95 11.04
C LYS A 47 -6.03 36.27 10.32
N LEU A 48 -5.60 37.34 11.01
CA LEU A 48 -5.39 38.64 10.39
C LEU A 48 -4.06 38.60 9.63
N LEU A 49 -4.13 38.73 8.33
CA LEU A 49 -2.95 38.78 7.45
C LEU A 49 -2.88 40.21 6.87
N ASN A 50 -1.67 40.74 6.79
CA ASN A 50 -1.41 41.99 6.08
C ASN A 50 -1.71 41.78 4.57
N ASN A 51 -2.36 42.78 3.94
CA ASN A 51 -2.68 42.76 2.52
C ASN A 51 -1.45 42.51 1.62
N GLU A 52 -0.28 42.95 2.04
CA GLU A 52 0.98 42.73 1.34
C GLU A 52 1.39 41.25 1.36
N ILE A 53 1.09 40.52 2.42
CA ILE A 53 1.31 39.08 2.53
C ILE A 53 0.27 38.31 1.71
N LEU A 54 -0.98 38.79 1.67
CA LEU A 54 -2.06 38.23 0.88
C LEU A 54 -1.86 38.40 -0.64
N SER A 55 -1.20 39.49 -1.05
CA SER A 55 -0.95 39.77 -2.48
C SER A 55 0.09 38.84 -3.10
N LYS A 56 0.92 38.19 -2.27
CA LYS A 56 1.91 37.18 -2.68
C LYS A 56 1.46 35.80 -2.20
N PHE A 57 1.14 34.92 -3.15
CA PHE A 57 0.83 33.54 -2.80
C PHE A 57 1.99 32.92 -1.99
N ASN A 58 1.67 32.44 -0.80
CA ASN A 58 2.62 31.77 0.07
C ASN A 58 2.10 30.36 0.41
N SER A 59 2.69 29.36 -0.17
CA SER A 59 2.33 27.95 0.03
C SER A 59 2.44 27.50 1.49
N SER A 60 3.29 28.15 2.29
CA SER A 60 3.44 27.83 3.72
C SER A 60 2.17 28.11 4.51
N LEU A 61 1.32 29.06 4.07
CA LEU A 61 0.01 29.34 4.69
C LEU A 61 -0.97 28.18 4.55
N LEU A 62 -0.79 27.36 3.51
CA LEU A 62 -1.59 26.15 3.26
C LEU A 62 -0.93 24.90 3.85
N GLY A 63 0.20 25.01 4.54
CA GLY A 63 0.94 23.89 5.09
C GLY A 63 1.69 23.04 4.04
N LEU A 64 1.84 23.55 2.80
CA LEU A 64 2.47 22.83 1.70
C LEU A 64 4.01 22.95 1.68
N GLY A 65 4.60 23.69 2.61
CA GLY A 65 6.03 24.01 2.57
C GLY A 65 6.39 24.93 1.40
N ASP A 66 7.66 24.98 1.02
CA ASP A 66 8.13 25.75 -0.13
C ASP A 66 7.96 24.95 -1.43
N ILE A 67 6.92 25.24 -2.19
CA ILE A 67 6.63 24.61 -3.48
C ILE A 67 7.46 25.19 -4.64
N ASN A 68 8.23 26.27 -4.43
CA ASN A 68 9.08 26.86 -5.45
C ASN A 68 10.44 26.14 -5.57
N THR A 69 10.78 25.27 -4.60
CA THR A 69 11.96 24.41 -4.72
C THR A 69 11.80 23.49 -5.93
N PRO A 70 12.79 23.38 -6.83
CA PRO A 70 12.71 22.53 -8.01
C PRO A 70 12.37 21.08 -7.65
N CYS A 71 11.42 20.51 -8.38
CA CYS A 71 11.05 19.10 -8.24
C CYS A 71 12.24 18.20 -8.56
N GLN A 72 12.44 17.17 -7.76
CA GLN A 72 13.46 16.17 -7.97
C GLN A 72 12.81 14.87 -8.46
N GLU A 73 13.34 14.34 -9.56
CA GLU A 73 12.95 13.04 -10.08
C GLU A 73 13.56 11.92 -9.25
N LYS A 74 12.76 10.88 -8.97
CA LYS A 74 13.20 9.64 -8.32
C LYS A 74 12.55 8.44 -9.00
N GLU A 75 13.30 7.36 -9.14
CA GLU A 75 12.75 6.05 -9.44
C GLU A 75 12.04 5.51 -8.20
N ALA A 76 10.80 5.06 -8.35
CA ALA A 76 9.99 4.65 -7.20
C ALA A 76 9.13 3.42 -7.49
N ILE A 77 8.76 2.73 -6.42
CA ILE A 77 7.67 1.76 -6.38
C ILE A 77 6.56 2.42 -5.57
N ALA A 78 5.39 2.57 -6.18
CA ALA A 78 4.19 3.03 -5.53
C ALA A 78 3.23 1.87 -5.31
N ALA A 79 2.66 1.75 -4.12
CA ALA A 79 1.58 0.84 -3.80
C ALA A 79 0.40 1.64 -3.22
N VAL A 80 -0.77 1.45 -3.80
CA VAL A 80 -2.02 2.05 -3.31
C VAL A 80 -2.87 0.94 -2.74
N PHE A 81 -3.12 1.02 -1.44
CA PHE A 81 -4.01 0.13 -0.71
C PHE A 81 -5.38 0.77 -0.58
N ASP A 82 -6.43 -0.01 -0.76
CA ASP A 82 -7.83 0.42 -0.72
C ASP A 82 -8.67 -0.55 0.11
N LEU A 83 -9.48 0.00 1.03
CA LEU A 83 -10.35 -0.76 1.90
C LEU A 83 -11.73 -0.93 1.25
N SER A 84 -11.96 -2.06 0.62
CA SER A 84 -13.24 -2.34 -0.06
C SER A 84 -14.43 -2.29 0.89
N GLY A 85 -15.38 -1.41 0.57
CA GLY A 85 -16.59 -1.23 1.38
C GLY A 85 -16.46 -0.24 2.54
N PHE A 86 -15.35 0.50 2.66
CA PHE A 86 -15.14 1.47 3.73
C PHE A 86 -16.21 2.57 3.75
N THR A 87 -16.64 3.08 2.61
CA THR A 87 -17.75 4.05 2.53
C THR A 87 -19.04 3.50 3.12
N THR A 88 -19.36 2.23 2.86
CA THR A 88 -20.55 1.57 3.46
C THR A 88 -20.37 1.39 4.97
N PHE A 89 -19.16 1.04 5.41
CA PHE A 89 -18.80 0.95 6.81
C PHE A 89 -18.95 2.28 7.53
N CYS A 90 -18.59 3.40 6.92
CA CYS A 90 -18.76 4.74 7.48
C CYS A 90 -20.22 5.18 7.61
N ASN A 91 -21.15 4.58 6.85
CA ASN A 91 -22.56 4.94 6.85
C ASN A 91 -23.44 4.11 7.82
N GLN A 92 -22.84 3.23 8.61
CA GLN A 92 -23.61 2.45 9.61
C GLN A 92 -23.95 3.28 10.85
N VAL A 93 -24.94 2.83 11.61
CA VAL A 93 -25.53 3.60 12.73
C VAL A 93 -24.51 3.89 13.84
N ASP A 94 -23.59 2.96 14.10
CA ASP A 94 -22.56 3.03 15.14
C ASP A 94 -21.19 3.46 14.62
N ALA A 95 -21.13 4.07 13.43
CA ALA A 95 -19.89 4.46 12.74
C ALA A 95 -18.93 5.27 13.62
N TYR A 96 -19.45 6.19 14.46
CA TYR A 96 -18.64 7.05 15.32
C TYR A 96 -17.82 6.26 16.37
N LEU A 97 -18.25 5.06 16.75
CA LEU A 97 -17.50 4.14 17.62
C LEU A 97 -16.67 3.14 16.81
N ALA A 98 -17.27 2.60 15.75
CA ALA A 98 -16.70 1.54 14.95
C ALA A 98 -15.46 2.00 14.16
N ILE A 99 -15.51 3.19 13.54
CA ILE A 99 -14.41 3.72 12.72
C ILE A 99 -13.12 3.90 13.52
N PRO A 100 -13.10 4.61 14.67
CA PRO A 100 -11.87 4.77 15.45
C PRO A 100 -11.31 3.43 15.95
N ALA A 101 -12.17 2.50 16.38
CA ALA A 101 -11.76 1.18 16.84
C ALA A 101 -11.11 0.38 15.71
N TYR A 102 -11.75 0.37 14.52
CA TYR A 102 -11.23 -0.28 13.33
C TYR A 102 -9.89 0.32 12.87
N LEU A 103 -9.83 1.65 12.70
CA LEU A 103 -8.63 2.33 12.19
C LEU A 103 -7.43 2.15 13.11
N ASN A 104 -7.61 2.22 14.44
CA ASN A 104 -6.52 1.98 15.38
C ASN A 104 -5.95 0.56 15.25
N GLY A 105 -6.83 -0.45 15.15
CA GLY A 105 -6.41 -1.84 14.93
C GLY A 105 -5.76 -2.05 13.57
N PHE A 106 -6.36 -1.47 12.52
CA PHE A 106 -5.85 -1.58 11.16
C PHE A 106 -4.47 -0.96 10.99
N PHE A 107 -4.25 0.26 11.48
CA PHE A 107 -2.95 0.92 11.34
C PHE A 107 -1.84 0.21 12.11
N ASP A 108 -2.13 -0.24 13.34
CA ASP A 108 -1.14 -1.00 14.13
C ASP A 108 -0.77 -2.31 13.42
N TRP A 109 -1.76 -3.04 12.92
CA TRP A 109 -1.56 -4.27 12.16
C TRP A 109 -0.83 -4.01 10.83
N PHE A 110 -1.29 -3.04 10.04
CA PHE A 110 -0.77 -2.78 8.69
C PHE A 110 0.69 -2.33 8.72
N PHE A 111 1.04 -1.35 9.55
CA PHE A 111 2.42 -0.88 9.63
C PHE A 111 3.34 -1.92 10.26
N SER A 112 2.87 -2.68 11.21
CA SER A 112 3.61 -3.82 11.73
C SER A 112 3.86 -4.86 10.64
N SER A 113 2.88 -5.17 9.81
CA SER A 113 3.02 -6.13 8.70
C SER A 113 4.03 -5.65 7.64
N ILE A 114 4.03 -4.34 7.29
CA ILE A 114 5.06 -3.77 6.41
C ILE A 114 6.45 -3.94 7.02
N ILE A 115 6.65 -3.50 8.26
CA ILE A 115 7.97 -3.57 8.92
C ILE A 115 8.46 -5.01 8.99
N TYR A 116 7.60 -5.94 9.39
CA TYR A 116 7.93 -7.36 9.42
C TYR A 116 8.31 -7.93 8.05
N GLY A 117 7.51 -7.59 7.03
CA GLY A 117 7.77 -8.04 5.68
C GLY A 117 9.07 -7.52 5.09
N LEU A 118 9.62 -6.42 5.63
CA LEU A 118 10.88 -5.83 5.17
C LEU A 118 12.10 -6.26 6.02
N THR A 119 11.92 -7.16 6.99
CA THR A 119 13.01 -7.62 7.86
C THR A 119 13.35 -9.08 7.65
N ASP A 120 14.62 -9.41 7.85
CA ASP A 120 15.12 -10.78 7.98
C ASP A 120 15.88 -10.94 9.29
N GLU A 121 16.02 -12.19 9.73
CA GLU A 121 16.73 -12.57 10.94
C GLU A 121 18.06 -13.25 10.56
N ASP A 122 19.12 -12.89 11.28
CA ASP A 122 20.44 -13.54 11.19
C ASP A 122 20.92 -13.80 12.64
N GLY A 123 20.67 -15.00 13.10
CA GLY A 123 20.89 -15.38 14.51
C GLY A 123 20.07 -14.48 15.44
N ASP A 124 20.75 -13.77 16.34
CA ASP A 124 20.13 -12.84 17.31
C ASP A 124 19.87 -11.42 16.75
N ARG A 125 20.11 -11.21 15.46
CA ARG A 125 19.99 -9.89 14.81
C ARG A 125 18.86 -9.87 13.81
N THR A 126 18.13 -8.74 13.79
CA THR A 126 17.13 -8.44 12.75
C THR A 126 17.65 -7.28 11.92
N TYR A 127 17.60 -7.42 10.60
CA TYR A 127 18.00 -6.36 9.66
C TYR A 127 16.94 -6.12 8.60
N PHE A 128 16.94 -4.91 8.04
CA PHE A 128 16.08 -4.59 6.89
C PHE A 128 16.77 -5.05 5.61
N TRP A 129 16.11 -5.92 4.84
CA TRP A 129 16.59 -6.34 3.52
C TRP A 129 16.21 -5.34 2.42
N ALA A 130 15.29 -4.41 2.67
CA ALA A 130 14.93 -3.28 1.82
C ALA A 130 14.85 -1.98 2.61
N GLU A 131 14.94 -0.86 1.90
CA GLU A 131 14.74 0.48 2.51
C GLU A 131 13.28 0.64 2.98
N LEU A 132 13.09 1.43 4.02
CA LEU A 132 11.76 1.83 4.47
C LEU A 132 11.09 2.74 3.43
N PRO A 133 9.74 2.81 3.41
CA PRO A 133 9.03 3.73 2.53
C PRO A 133 9.48 5.18 2.72
N ILE A 134 9.68 5.89 1.63
CA ILE A 134 9.99 7.33 1.63
C ILE A 134 8.74 8.21 1.79
N LEU A 135 7.56 7.65 1.54
CA LEU A 135 6.27 8.29 1.75
C LEU A 135 5.24 7.27 2.20
N VAL A 136 4.47 7.64 3.22
CA VAL A 136 3.19 7.00 3.56
C VAL A 136 2.14 8.11 3.71
N LYS A 137 1.05 7.99 2.96
CA LYS A 137 -0.01 9.02 2.91
C LYS A 137 -1.39 8.37 2.92
N PHE A 138 -2.29 8.92 3.73
CA PHE A 138 -3.68 8.50 3.74
C PHE A 138 -4.44 9.13 2.56
N LEU A 139 -5.23 8.32 1.85
CA LEU A 139 -6.03 8.70 0.70
C LEU A 139 -7.53 8.47 0.96
N GLY A 140 -8.07 9.07 2.02
CA GLY A 140 -9.44 8.80 2.44
C GLY A 140 -9.56 7.40 3.06
N ASP A 141 -10.09 6.44 2.32
CA ASP A 141 -10.26 5.03 2.69
C ASP A 141 -9.06 4.14 2.31
N GLY A 142 -7.99 4.73 1.81
CA GLY A 142 -6.81 4.02 1.36
C GLY A 142 -5.50 4.59 1.89
N LEU A 143 -4.42 3.96 1.50
CA LEU A 143 -3.04 4.32 1.83
C LEU A 143 -2.19 4.30 0.56
N LEU A 144 -1.43 5.37 0.34
CA LEU A 144 -0.32 5.39 -0.60
C LEU A 144 0.97 5.12 0.16
N VAL A 145 1.73 4.15 -0.30
CA VAL A 145 3.07 3.84 0.21
C VAL A 145 4.06 3.88 -0.95
N VAL A 146 5.16 4.61 -0.80
CA VAL A 146 6.16 4.80 -1.87
C VAL A 146 7.54 4.44 -1.36
N TRP A 147 8.25 3.60 -2.11
CA TRP A 147 9.65 3.24 -1.87
C TRP A 147 10.56 3.87 -2.92
N ASN A 148 11.79 4.19 -2.53
CA ASN A 148 12.85 4.56 -3.48
C ASN A 148 13.38 3.31 -4.18
N ALA A 149 13.12 3.16 -5.47
CA ALA A 149 13.53 1.99 -6.24
C ALA A 149 14.97 2.09 -6.78
N HIS A 150 15.56 3.29 -6.75
CA HIS A 150 16.88 3.52 -7.38
C HIS A 150 18.00 2.62 -6.83
N ARG A 151 17.90 2.24 -5.55
CA ARG A 151 18.90 1.39 -4.87
C ARG A 151 18.47 -0.06 -4.71
N MET A 152 17.26 -0.40 -5.15
CA MET A 152 16.76 -1.76 -5.04
C MET A 152 17.18 -2.60 -6.24
N LYS A 153 17.60 -3.83 -5.97
CA LYS A 153 17.84 -4.85 -6.99
C LYS A 153 16.50 -5.46 -7.42
N GLU A 154 16.49 -6.12 -8.58
CA GLU A 154 15.27 -6.74 -9.12
C GLU A 154 14.69 -7.84 -8.22
N ASP A 155 15.54 -8.62 -7.56
CA ASP A 155 15.12 -9.61 -6.55
C ASP A 155 14.43 -8.97 -5.34
N GLN A 156 14.96 -7.83 -4.87
CA GLN A 156 14.32 -7.06 -3.79
C GLN A 156 12.98 -6.45 -4.22
N ILE A 157 12.87 -6.00 -5.48
CA ILE A 157 11.63 -5.46 -6.04
C ILE A 157 10.56 -6.57 -6.11
N CYS A 158 10.91 -7.74 -6.62
CA CYS A 158 10.01 -8.88 -6.68
C CYS A 158 9.66 -9.41 -5.29
N ARG A 159 10.62 -9.42 -4.35
CA ARG A 159 10.36 -9.79 -2.96
C ARG A 159 9.43 -8.78 -2.27
N LEU A 160 9.58 -7.47 -2.53
CA LEU A 160 8.64 -6.45 -2.04
C LEU A 160 7.24 -6.71 -2.58
N THR A 161 7.12 -7.06 -3.87
CA THR A 161 5.83 -7.40 -4.49
C THR A 161 5.16 -8.57 -3.77
N ALA A 162 5.90 -9.65 -3.48
CA ALA A 162 5.42 -10.78 -2.72
C ALA A 162 5.01 -10.39 -1.28
N THR A 163 5.79 -9.53 -0.64
CA THR A 163 5.47 -8.99 0.70
C THR A 163 4.14 -8.24 0.71
N LEU A 164 3.91 -7.36 -0.27
CA LEU A 164 2.66 -6.59 -0.34
C LEU A 164 1.46 -7.46 -0.69
N TYR A 165 1.64 -8.48 -1.52
CA TYR A 165 0.63 -9.52 -1.74
C TYR A 165 0.27 -10.23 -0.43
N ASN A 166 1.26 -10.66 0.35
CA ASN A 166 1.04 -11.33 1.64
C ASN A 166 0.28 -10.44 2.63
N ILE A 167 0.48 -9.13 2.62
CA ILE A 167 -0.28 -8.20 3.46
C ILE A 167 -1.77 -8.22 3.07
N CYS A 168 -2.10 -8.19 1.78
CA CYS A 168 -3.49 -8.30 1.33
C CYS A 168 -4.11 -9.65 1.68
N TYR A 169 -3.36 -10.72 1.52
CA TYR A 169 -3.77 -12.07 1.89
C TYR A 169 -4.02 -12.20 3.40
N ALA A 170 -3.05 -11.79 4.23
CA ALA A 170 -3.13 -11.83 5.69
C ALA A 170 -4.24 -10.91 6.25
N TYR A 171 -4.54 -9.80 5.58
CA TYR A 171 -5.70 -9.00 5.94
C TYR A 171 -6.97 -9.83 5.97
N ARG A 172 -7.22 -10.61 4.92
CA ARG A 172 -8.42 -11.44 4.78
C ARG A 172 -8.40 -12.66 5.69
N GLN A 173 -7.24 -13.29 5.90
CA GLN A 173 -7.12 -14.55 6.66
C GLN A 173 -6.99 -14.33 8.16
N ASP A 174 -6.29 -13.28 8.57
CA ASP A 174 -5.90 -13.08 9.97
C ASP A 174 -6.54 -11.83 10.59
N PHE A 175 -6.39 -10.66 9.94
CA PHE A 175 -6.86 -9.40 10.53
C PHE A 175 -8.38 -9.28 10.52
N TYR A 176 -9.02 -9.47 9.35
CA TYR A 176 -10.47 -9.30 9.21
C TYR A 176 -11.29 -10.19 10.14
N PRO A 177 -11.02 -11.51 10.27
CA PRO A 177 -11.77 -12.35 11.20
C PRO A 177 -11.67 -11.87 12.65
N GLN A 178 -10.53 -11.36 13.06
CA GLN A 178 -10.31 -10.88 14.43
C GLN A 178 -11.03 -9.56 14.68
N ILE A 179 -10.89 -8.57 13.78
CA ILE A 179 -11.51 -7.27 13.97
C ILE A 179 -13.04 -7.34 13.87
N ASN A 180 -13.57 -8.24 13.03
CA ASN A 180 -15.01 -8.46 12.88
C ASN A 180 -15.70 -9.02 14.13
N MET A 181 -14.95 -9.52 15.12
CA MET A 181 -15.49 -9.91 16.42
C MET A 181 -15.81 -8.71 17.30
N PHE A 182 -15.21 -7.56 17.05
CA PHE A 182 -15.29 -6.37 17.91
C PHE A 182 -15.90 -5.16 17.21
N VAL A 183 -15.86 -5.13 15.88
CA VAL A 183 -16.36 -4.04 15.04
C VAL A 183 -17.42 -4.59 14.11
N ASN A 184 -18.57 -3.93 14.08
CA ASN A 184 -19.70 -4.35 13.25
C ASN A 184 -19.39 -4.10 11.76
N LYS A 185 -19.45 -5.14 10.93
CA LYS A 185 -19.29 -5.10 9.47
C LYS A 185 -18.11 -4.24 8.99
N PRO A 186 -16.88 -4.47 9.46
CA PRO A 186 -15.72 -3.74 8.98
C PRO A 186 -15.45 -4.06 7.50
N PRO A 187 -14.64 -3.25 6.79
CA PRO A 187 -14.18 -3.58 5.45
C PRO A 187 -13.60 -5.00 5.40
N SER A 188 -14.08 -5.83 4.47
CA SER A 188 -13.73 -7.26 4.44
C SER A 188 -12.54 -7.60 3.55
N VAL A 189 -12.11 -6.66 2.70
CA VAL A 189 -11.05 -6.85 1.73
C VAL A 189 -10.13 -5.63 1.69
N LEU A 190 -8.83 -5.87 1.80
CA LEU A 190 -7.78 -4.92 1.49
C LEU A 190 -7.29 -5.21 0.08
N ARG A 191 -7.38 -4.24 -0.81
CA ARG A 191 -6.87 -4.32 -2.17
C ARG A 191 -5.57 -3.55 -2.28
N CYS A 192 -4.69 -3.98 -3.20
CA CYS A 192 -3.47 -3.27 -3.50
C CYS A 192 -3.19 -3.30 -5.00
N GLY A 193 -3.04 -2.12 -5.57
CA GLY A 193 -2.43 -1.92 -6.88
C GLY A 193 -1.02 -1.39 -6.71
N MET A 194 -0.09 -1.90 -7.48
CA MET A 194 1.33 -1.57 -7.36
C MET A 194 1.89 -1.19 -8.73
N ALA A 195 2.82 -0.23 -8.79
CA ALA A 195 3.50 0.14 -10.02
C ALA A 195 4.90 0.69 -9.74
N ARG A 196 5.82 0.49 -10.69
CA ARG A 196 7.17 1.05 -10.68
C ARG A 196 7.29 2.15 -11.74
N GLY A 197 8.03 3.21 -11.44
CA GLY A 197 8.29 4.30 -12.38
C GLY A 197 8.76 5.57 -11.69
N LYS A 198 8.79 6.65 -12.44
CA LYS A 198 9.27 7.93 -11.95
C LYS A 198 8.23 8.68 -11.13
N VAL A 199 8.70 9.29 -10.05
CA VAL A 199 7.97 10.28 -9.24
C VAL A 199 8.78 11.56 -9.12
N PHE A 200 8.10 12.66 -8.87
CA PHE A 200 8.70 13.97 -8.67
C PHE A 200 8.30 14.49 -7.28
N SER A 201 9.28 15.01 -6.54
CA SER A 201 8.99 15.67 -5.27
C SER A 201 8.19 16.95 -5.50
N VAL A 202 7.30 17.30 -4.59
CA VAL A 202 6.57 18.57 -4.61
C VAL A 202 7.33 19.57 -3.75
N GLY A 203 8.15 20.38 -4.38
CA GLY A 203 9.00 21.34 -3.67
C GLY A 203 9.90 20.63 -2.65
N ASN A 204 10.01 21.20 -1.45
CA ASN A 204 10.66 20.58 -0.30
C ASN A 204 9.66 19.87 0.65
N SER A 205 8.42 19.69 0.23
CA SER A 205 7.46 18.88 0.98
C SER A 205 7.83 17.39 0.89
N ASN A 206 7.35 16.61 1.86
CA ASN A 206 7.47 15.15 1.81
C ASN A 206 6.37 14.52 0.94
N ASP A 207 5.97 15.17 -0.16
CA ASP A 207 4.95 14.67 -1.06
C ASP A 207 5.52 14.40 -2.46
N TYR A 208 4.90 13.47 -3.16
CA TYR A 208 5.33 13.05 -4.50
C TYR A 208 4.15 12.98 -5.45
N ILE A 209 4.42 13.33 -6.71
CA ILE A 209 3.50 13.14 -7.83
C ILE A 209 4.20 12.29 -8.89
N GLY A 210 3.45 11.49 -9.64
CA GLY A 210 4.05 10.69 -10.71
C GLY A 210 3.09 9.70 -11.33
N HIS A 211 3.45 9.26 -12.53
CA HIS A 211 2.65 8.36 -13.33
C HIS A 211 2.48 6.99 -12.63
N CYS A 212 3.53 6.50 -11.95
CA CYS A 212 3.46 5.22 -11.23
C CYS A 212 2.45 5.27 -10.06
N ILE A 213 2.28 6.41 -9.38
CA ILE A 213 1.26 6.57 -8.34
C ILE A 213 -0.15 6.47 -8.96
N ASN A 214 -0.36 7.13 -10.10
CA ASN A 214 -1.64 7.05 -10.81
C ASN A 214 -1.93 5.62 -11.30
N ASN A 215 -0.90 4.92 -11.81
CA ASN A 215 -1.04 3.53 -12.25
C ASN A 215 -1.38 2.60 -11.08
N ALA A 216 -0.67 2.71 -9.96
CA ALA A 216 -0.96 1.95 -8.75
C ALA A 216 -2.40 2.17 -8.26
N SER A 217 -2.87 3.43 -8.24
CA SER A 217 -4.24 3.77 -7.88
C SER A 217 -5.28 3.17 -8.82
N ARG A 218 -5.02 3.12 -10.13
CA ARG A 218 -5.95 2.51 -11.09
C ARG A 218 -5.98 1.00 -10.98
N LEU A 219 -4.83 0.40 -10.70
CA LEU A 219 -4.71 -1.04 -10.48
C LEU A 219 -5.42 -1.47 -9.19
N SER A 220 -5.34 -0.70 -8.10
CA SER A 220 -6.08 -1.00 -6.87
C SER A 220 -7.61 -0.98 -7.05
N ASN A 221 -8.09 -0.32 -8.11
CA ASN A 221 -9.50 -0.23 -8.46
C ASN A 221 -9.98 -1.27 -9.49
N LEU A 222 -9.14 -2.23 -9.90
CA LEU A 222 -9.53 -3.33 -10.79
C LEU A 222 -10.37 -4.38 -10.05
N ASN A 223 -11.64 -4.07 -9.82
CA ASN A 223 -12.57 -4.97 -9.16
C ASN A 223 -12.86 -6.23 -10.02
N PRO A 224 -12.94 -7.41 -9.41
CA PRO A 224 -12.86 -7.70 -7.97
C PRO A 224 -11.50 -8.22 -7.49
N LEU A 225 -10.42 -7.94 -8.20
CA LEU A 225 -9.07 -8.39 -7.83
C LEU A 225 -8.60 -7.69 -6.55
N THR A 226 -7.85 -8.42 -5.71
CA THR A 226 -7.29 -7.87 -4.47
C THR A 226 -5.86 -7.41 -4.65
N PHE A 227 -5.09 -8.02 -5.58
CA PHE A 227 -3.71 -7.64 -5.82
C PHE A 227 -3.35 -7.74 -7.29
N CYS A 228 -2.81 -6.67 -7.85
CA CYS A 228 -2.27 -6.68 -9.20
C CYS A 228 -1.18 -5.61 -9.40
N PHE A 229 -0.31 -5.88 -10.39
CA PHE A 229 0.77 -4.99 -10.77
C PHE A 229 1.10 -5.15 -12.26
N PRO A 230 1.68 -4.14 -12.95
CA PRO A 230 1.95 -4.22 -14.36
C PRO A 230 3.12 -5.19 -14.64
N HIS A 231 3.15 -5.77 -15.82
CA HIS A 231 4.31 -6.55 -16.26
C HIS A 231 5.54 -5.65 -16.42
N ARG A 232 5.32 -4.43 -16.88
CA ARG A 232 6.37 -3.44 -17.07
C ARG A 232 6.98 -3.02 -15.74
N GLY A 233 8.30 -3.20 -15.62
CA GLY A 233 9.08 -2.83 -14.43
C GLY A 233 9.19 -3.93 -13.37
N PHE A 234 8.69 -5.14 -13.64
CA PHE A 234 8.78 -6.29 -12.73
C PHE A 234 9.21 -7.54 -13.50
N GLN A 235 10.38 -8.05 -13.19
CA GLN A 235 10.94 -9.25 -13.83
C GLN A 235 10.53 -10.52 -13.09
N VAL A 236 9.22 -10.81 -13.13
CA VAL A 236 8.59 -11.89 -12.35
C VAL A 236 9.19 -13.26 -12.67
N GLN A 237 9.46 -13.54 -13.95
CA GLN A 237 9.94 -14.84 -14.40
C GLN A 237 11.33 -15.18 -13.86
N GLU A 238 12.18 -14.17 -13.62
CA GLU A 238 13.58 -14.36 -13.23
C GLU A 238 13.80 -14.15 -11.72
N TYR A 239 13.08 -13.23 -11.09
CA TYR A 239 13.40 -12.77 -9.74
C TYR A 239 12.26 -12.91 -8.72
N MET A 240 11.05 -13.31 -9.14
CA MET A 240 10.00 -13.60 -8.15
C MET A 240 10.39 -14.83 -7.34
N PRO A 241 10.29 -14.80 -6.00
CA PRO A 241 10.55 -15.99 -5.19
C PRO A 241 9.73 -17.19 -5.68
N SER A 242 10.34 -18.35 -5.71
CA SER A 242 9.81 -19.56 -6.36
C SER A 242 8.44 -20.00 -5.83
N GLU A 243 8.16 -19.72 -4.56
CA GLU A 243 6.88 -19.99 -3.92
C GLU A 243 5.76 -19.02 -4.33
N TYR A 244 6.11 -17.84 -4.83
CA TYR A 244 5.15 -16.79 -5.27
C TYR A 244 4.93 -16.77 -6.78
N ALA A 245 5.94 -17.10 -7.57
CA ALA A 245 5.83 -17.04 -9.04
C ALA A 245 4.62 -17.79 -9.59
N PRO A 246 4.26 -19.01 -9.12
CA PRO A 246 3.07 -19.75 -9.60
C PRO A 246 1.73 -19.10 -9.19
N LEU A 247 1.73 -18.20 -8.21
CA LEU A 247 0.51 -17.54 -7.73
C LEU A 247 0.02 -16.44 -8.69
N PHE A 248 0.87 -15.99 -9.61
CA PHE A 248 0.55 -14.91 -10.52
C PHE A 248 0.42 -15.40 -11.95
N VAL A 249 -0.53 -14.83 -12.68
CA VAL A 249 -0.76 -15.11 -14.09
C VAL A 249 -0.86 -13.79 -14.87
N PRO A 250 -0.20 -13.69 -16.05
CA PRO A 250 -0.26 -12.48 -16.87
C PRO A 250 -1.60 -12.39 -17.60
N LYS A 251 -2.19 -11.19 -17.63
CA LYS A 251 -3.44 -10.89 -18.36
C LYS A 251 -3.34 -9.50 -18.98
N TYR A 252 -3.90 -9.36 -20.18
CA TYR A 252 -4.15 -8.06 -20.78
C TYR A 252 -5.47 -7.48 -20.29
N VAL A 253 -5.46 -6.19 -19.99
CA VAL A 253 -6.63 -5.44 -19.55
C VAL A 253 -6.57 -4.02 -20.09
N SER A 254 -7.74 -3.44 -20.46
CA SER A 254 -7.83 -2.01 -20.74
C SER A 254 -7.92 -1.24 -19.43
N ILE A 255 -7.00 -0.31 -19.22
CA ILE A 255 -6.97 0.57 -18.05
C ILE A 255 -7.06 2.01 -18.51
N ARG A 256 -8.18 2.64 -18.24
CA ARG A 256 -8.45 4.02 -18.67
C ARG A 256 -7.31 4.96 -18.30
N GLY A 257 -6.68 5.57 -19.34
CA GLY A 257 -5.59 6.54 -19.19
C GLY A 257 -4.23 5.93 -18.84
N ILE A 258 -4.07 4.62 -19.00
CA ILE A 258 -2.78 3.93 -19.05
C ILE A 258 -2.61 3.38 -20.46
N ASP A 259 -3.30 2.30 -20.78
CA ASP A 259 -3.26 1.63 -22.07
C ASP A 259 -4.55 0.81 -22.26
N ASP A 260 -4.98 0.63 -23.50
CA ASP A 260 -6.10 -0.27 -23.85
C ASP A 260 -5.67 -1.75 -23.82
N ASN A 261 -4.37 -2.02 -23.75
CA ASN A 261 -3.76 -3.33 -23.72
C ASN A 261 -2.63 -3.43 -22.69
N GLU A 262 -2.87 -2.99 -21.45
CA GLU A 262 -1.85 -3.12 -20.42
C GLU A 262 -1.71 -4.58 -19.99
N LEU A 263 -0.48 -5.11 -20.05
CA LEU A 263 -0.15 -6.43 -19.52
C LEU A 263 0.12 -6.33 -18.04
N ILE A 264 -0.70 -7.00 -17.24
CA ILE A 264 -0.60 -7.01 -15.77
C ILE A 264 -0.47 -8.43 -15.24
N TRP A 265 0.09 -8.56 -14.06
CA TRP A 265 0.07 -9.76 -13.25
C TRP A 265 -1.09 -9.68 -12.26
N VAL A 266 -1.86 -10.75 -12.19
CA VAL A 266 -3.01 -10.90 -11.28
C VAL A 266 -2.87 -12.19 -10.50
N VAL A 267 -3.50 -12.27 -9.33
CA VAL A 267 -3.53 -13.50 -8.53
C VAL A 267 -4.34 -14.57 -9.26
N LYS A 268 -3.71 -15.69 -9.57
CA LYS A 268 -4.29 -16.78 -10.37
C LYS A 268 -5.60 -17.32 -9.79
N GLU A 269 -5.59 -17.64 -8.49
CA GLU A 269 -6.77 -18.17 -7.80
C GLU A 269 -7.96 -17.18 -7.86
N GLU A 270 -7.70 -15.89 -7.66
CA GLU A 270 -8.75 -14.87 -7.77
C GLU A 270 -9.29 -14.78 -9.19
N PHE A 271 -8.38 -14.77 -10.19
CA PHE A 271 -8.77 -14.72 -11.58
C PHE A 271 -9.60 -15.94 -12.00
N ASP A 272 -9.22 -17.14 -11.55
CA ASP A 272 -9.92 -18.40 -11.88
C ASP A 272 -11.32 -18.42 -11.24
N ASN A 273 -11.53 -17.72 -10.14
CA ASN A 273 -12.81 -17.59 -9.43
C ASN A 273 -13.68 -16.40 -9.91
N LEU A 274 -13.22 -15.61 -10.90
CA LEU A 274 -14.03 -14.52 -11.43
C LEU A 274 -15.29 -15.05 -12.15
N SER A 275 -16.39 -14.32 -11.98
CA SER A 275 -17.57 -14.50 -12.84
C SER A 275 -17.22 -14.26 -14.31
N GLU A 276 -17.95 -14.88 -15.25
CA GLU A 276 -17.71 -14.68 -16.68
C GLU A 276 -17.74 -13.19 -17.07
N LYS A 277 -18.68 -12.44 -16.54
CA LYS A 277 -18.81 -10.99 -16.78
C LYS A 277 -17.52 -10.23 -16.38
N ASN A 278 -16.93 -10.55 -15.24
CA ASN A 278 -15.71 -9.90 -14.76
C ASN A 278 -14.48 -10.39 -15.51
N ARG A 279 -14.50 -11.65 -15.97
CA ARG A 279 -13.41 -12.25 -16.74
C ARG A 279 -13.32 -11.67 -18.16
N MET A 280 -14.44 -11.25 -18.75
CA MET A 280 -14.49 -10.64 -20.09
C MET A 280 -13.67 -9.34 -20.25
N GLN A 281 -13.39 -8.63 -19.15
CA GLN A 281 -12.53 -7.44 -19.20
C GLN A 281 -11.04 -7.78 -19.39
N PHE A 282 -10.66 -9.04 -19.22
CA PHE A 282 -9.29 -9.51 -19.37
C PHE A 282 -9.15 -10.38 -20.62
N ARG A 283 -8.00 -10.29 -21.29
CA ARG A 283 -7.64 -11.11 -22.43
C ARG A 283 -6.44 -11.98 -22.10
N SER A 284 -6.40 -13.22 -22.63
CA SER A 284 -5.23 -14.07 -22.45
C SER A 284 -4.06 -13.57 -23.31
N VAL A 285 -2.83 -13.85 -22.88
CA VAL A 285 -1.62 -13.51 -23.66
C VAL A 285 -1.65 -14.21 -25.02
N GLU A 286 -2.10 -15.45 -25.08
CA GLU A 286 -2.23 -16.22 -26.32
C GLU A 286 -3.21 -15.60 -27.32
N SER A 287 -4.37 -15.11 -26.82
CA SER A 287 -5.38 -14.51 -27.70
C SER A 287 -4.92 -13.20 -28.36
N VAL A 288 -4.08 -12.42 -27.67
CA VAL A 288 -3.54 -11.17 -28.20
C VAL A 288 -2.43 -11.44 -29.22
N MET A 289 -1.58 -12.45 -28.98
CA MET A 289 -0.55 -12.85 -29.95
C MET A 289 -1.16 -13.38 -31.27
N VAL A 290 -2.24 -14.15 -31.20
CA VAL A 290 -2.94 -14.65 -32.38
C VAL A 290 -3.56 -13.49 -33.17
N SER A 291 -4.17 -12.50 -32.53
CA SER A 291 -4.75 -11.35 -33.21
C SER A 291 -3.69 -10.43 -33.83
N ALA A 292 -2.51 -10.28 -33.22
CA ALA A 292 -1.41 -9.51 -33.77
C ALA A 292 -0.69 -10.21 -34.94
N ALA A 293 -0.73 -11.54 -35.01
CA ALA A 293 -0.16 -12.30 -36.13
C ALA A 293 -1.13 -12.38 -37.34
N ALA A 294 -2.41 -12.05 -37.14
CA ALA A 294 -3.44 -12.05 -38.16
C ALA A 294 -3.72 -10.65 -38.78
N ALA A 295 -3.11 -9.61 -38.24
CA ALA A 295 -3.17 -8.23 -38.72
C ALA A 295 -1.89 -7.83 -39.46
#